data_c6d47e6f6d1a5fb80eb28747a86b9e9a
#
_entry.id   c6d47e6f6d1a5fb80eb28747a86b9e9a
#
_cell.length_a   1.000
_cell.length_b   1.000
_cell.length_c   1.000
_cell.angle_alpha   90.00
_cell.angle_beta   90.00
_cell.angle_gamma   90.00
#
_symmetry.space_group_name_H-M   'P 1'
#
loop_
_entity.id
_entity.type
_entity.pdbx_description
1 polymer ?
#
loop_
_entity_poly.entity_id
_entity_poly.type
_entity_poly.pdbx_seq_one_letter_code
_entity_poly.pdbx_strand_id
1 'polypeptide(L)'
;MSPSIWVTSKLALEQRAALEQLVFFNANQHRVRGGIEESIATYGAPEIYAHEGSLRVRVGSVQDVQTLFAIDESGRPVGVAVFVRMEQARFVVLHVVVAPRAGHGNGSSNAVLLRLMHEIRRAARVTRGVDRIELVYKQTHALKAQASRA
;
A
#
# COMPACT_ATOMS: atom_id res chain seq x y z
N MET A 1 -11.43 21.52 9.80
CA MET A 1 -10.19 21.31 9.05
C MET A 1 -10.08 19.86 8.62
N SER A 2 -9.74 19.66 7.35
CA SER A 2 -9.49 18.30 6.87
C SER A 2 -8.20 17.77 7.49
N PRO A 3 -8.17 16.52 7.96
CA PRO A 3 -6.93 15.92 8.43
C PRO A 3 -5.89 15.89 7.33
N SER A 4 -4.67 16.23 7.66
CA SER A 4 -3.56 16.18 6.73
C SER A 4 -2.96 14.77 6.72
N ILE A 5 -2.70 14.27 5.53
CA ILE A 5 -2.08 12.96 5.32
C ILE A 5 -0.77 13.16 4.59
N TRP A 6 0.28 12.52 5.08
CA TRP A 6 1.59 12.52 4.41
C TRP A 6 1.94 11.11 3.97
N VAL A 7 2.65 11.00 2.87
CA VAL A 7 3.17 9.70 2.40
C VAL A 7 4.68 9.70 2.62
N THR A 8 5.17 8.64 3.24
CA THR A 8 6.58 8.48 3.57
C THR A 8 7.02 7.04 3.37
N SER A 9 8.30 6.83 3.14
CA SER A 9 8.87 5.49 3.05
C SER A 9 9.41 4.99 4.40
N LYS A 10 9.38 5.82 5.43
CA LYS A 10 9.91 5.49 6.76
C LYS A 10 8.84 5.70 7.82
N LEU A 11 8.66 4.71 8.66
CA LEU A 11 7.71 4.77 9.77
C LEU A 11 8.47 4.58 11.08
N ALA A 12 8.14 5.40 12.08
CA ALA A 12 8.79 5.33 13.38
C ALA A 12 8.53 3.99 14.07
N LEU A 13 9.53 3.47 14.79
CA LEU A 13 9.44 2.19 15.47
C LEU A 13 8.31 2.14 16.49
N GLU A 14 7.99 3.27 17.10
CA GLU A 14 6.90 3.39 18.09
C GLU A 14 5.53 3.09 17.48
N GLN A 15 5.41 3.14 16.18
CA GLN A 15 4.15 2.90 15.48
C GLN A 15 3.92 1.42 15.12
N ARG A 16 4.73 0.52 15.64
CA ARG A 16 4.62 -0.91 15.29
C ARG A 16 3.24 -1.49 15.62
N ALA A 17 2.70 -1.23 16.80
CA ALA A 17 1.39 -1.75 17.17
C ALA A 17 0.30 -1.23 16.26
N ALA A 18 0.34 0.07 15.91
CA ALA A 18 -0.62 0.66 14.98
C ALA A 18 -0.48 0.06 13.58
N LEU A 19 0.73 -0.20 13.14
CA LEU A 19 0.98 -0.83 11.83
C LEU A 19 0.47 -2.28 11.81
N GLU A 20 0.65 -3.02 12.88
CA GLU A 20 0.12 -4.38 12.99
C GLU A 20 -1.40 -4.39 12.90
N GLN A 21 -2.06 -3.44 13.56
CA GLN A 21 -3.52 -3.30 13.45
C GLN A 21 -3.94 -3.01 12.01
N LEU A 22 -3.22 -2.13 11.34
CA LEU A 22 -3.53 -1.77 9.97
C LEU A 22 -3.35 -2.95 9.01
N VAL A 23 -2.26 -3.67 9.12
CA VAL A 23 -1.91 -4.74 8.17
C VAL A 23 -2.69 -6.02 8.44
N PHE A 24 -2.87 -6.39 9.71
CA PHE A 24 -3.38 -7.73 10.07
C PHE A 24 -4.81 -7.74 10.60
N PHE A 25 -5.28 -6.62 11.15
CA PHE A 25 -6.57 -6.59 11.87
C PHE A 25 -7.51 -5.52 11.33
N ASN A 26 -7.35 -5.16 10.08
CA ASN A 26 -8.10 -4.07 9.47
C ASN A 26 -9.43 -4.55 8.92
N ALA A 27 -10.53 -3.90 9.32
CA ALA A 27 -11.87 -4.24 8.85
C ALA A 27 -12.02 -4.12 7.33
N ASN A 28 -11.29 -3.21 6.69
CA ASN A 28 -11.34 -3.05 5.23
C ASN A 28 -10.79 -4.26 4.48
N GLN A 29 -10.04 -5.14 5.13
CA GLN A 29 -9.54 -6.35 4.49
C GLN A 29 -10.66 -7.29 4.05
N HIS A 30 -11.80 -7.23 4.69
CA HIS A 30 -12.95 -8.06 4.31
C HIS A 30 -13.45 -7.77 2.89
N ARG A 31 -13.26 -6.55 2.42
CA ARG A 31 -13.71 -6.15 1.08
C ARG A 31 -12.86 -6.74 -0.04
N VAL A 32 -11.62 -7.07 0.27
CA VAL A 32 -10.65 -7.56 -0.73
C VAL A 32 -10.06 -8.90 -0.31
N ARG A 33 -10.77 -9.63 0.53
CA ARG A 33 -10.28 -10.87 1.13
C ARG A 33 -9.75 -11.86 0.08
N GLY A 34 -10.49 -12.07 -1.00
CA GLY A 34 -10.07 -12.97 -2.06
C GLY A 34 -8.76 -12.53 -2.71
N GLY A 35 -8.60 -11.23 -2.95
CA GLY A 35 -7.37 -10.68 -3.51
C GLY A 35 -6.18 -10.80 -2.56
N ILE A 36 -6.42 -10.61 -1.26
CA ILE A 36 -5.39 -10.77 -0.25
C ILE A 36 -4.93 -12.23 -0.18
N GLU A 37 -5.86 -13.17 -0.15
CA GLU A 37 -5.55 -14.59 -0.13
C GLU A 37 -4.76 -15.02 -1.36
N GLU A 38 -5.14 -14.55 -2.53
CA GLU A 38 -4.45 -14.80 -3.78
C GLU A 38 -3.02 -14.25 -3.76
N SER A 39 -2.86 -13.04 -3.26
CA SER A 39 -1.53 -12.42 -3.13
C SER A 39 -0.64 -13.20 -2.18
N ILE A 40 -1.18 -13.62 -1.04
CA ILE A 40 -0.43 -14.43 -0.07
C ILE A 40 -0.03 -15.77 -0.67
N ALA A 41 -0.92 -16.42 -1.41
CA ALA A 41 -0.62 -17.68 -2.06
C ALA A 41 0.50 -17.55 -3.10
N THR A 42 0.54 -16.43 -3.81
CA THR A 42 1.51 -16.21 -4.89
C THR A 42 2.86 -15.67 -4.36
N TYR A 43 2.82 -14.71 -3.47
CA TYR A 43 4.02 -13.96 -3.06
C TYR A 43 4.41 -14.17 -1.59
N GLY A 44 3.50 -14.64 -0.77
CA GLY A 44 3.70 -14.80 0.67
C GLY A 44 2.99 -13.71 1.47
N ALA A 45 2.92 -13.91 2.77
CA ALA A 45 2.25 -13.00 3.69
C ALA A 45 3.08 -11.73 3.93
N PRO A 46 2.43 -10.60 4.20
CA PRO A 46 3.16 -9.41 4.61
C PRO A 46 3.80 -9.62 6.00
N GLU A 47 4.98 -9.06 6.16
CA GLU A 47 5.74 -9.16 7.39
C GLU A 47 6.33 -7.79 7.73
N ILE A 48 6.14 -7.36 8.98
CA ILE A 48 6.68 -6.09 9.48
C ILE A 48 8.06 -6.35 10.08
N TYR A 49 9.02 -5.54 9.72
CA TYR A 49 10.38 -5.65 10.26
C TYR A 49 11.00 -4.27 10.45
N ALA A 50 12.03 -4.21 11.28
CA ALA A 50 12.79 -3.00 11.51
C ALA A 50 14.05 -3.01 10.65
N HIS A 51 14.36 -1.87 10.04
CA HIS A 51 15.56 -1.70 9.24
C HIS A 51 16.05 -0.26 9.38
N GLU A 52 17.29 -0.11 9.79
CA GLU A 52 17.95 1.22 9.94
C GLU A 52 17.11 2.22 10.75
N GLY A 53 16.53 1.73 11.86
CA GLY A 53 15.79 2.59 12.80
C GLY A 53 14.37 2.92 12.38
N SER A 54 13.85 2.30 11.34
CA SER A 54 12.46 2.51 10.92
C SER A 54 11.78 1.19 10.58
N LEU A 55 10.45 1.22 10.55
CA LEU A 55 9.64 0.06 10.18
C LEU A 55 9.47 -0.04 8.68
N ARG A 56 9.44 -1.26 8.18
CA ARG A 56 9.15 -1.59 6.80
C ARG A 56 8.26 -2.81 6.72
N VAL A 57 7.66 -3.02 5.57
CA VAL A 57 6.84 -4.21 5.31
C VAL A 57 7.42 -4.91 4.10
N ARG A 58 7.62 -6.21 4.23
CA ARG A 58 8.00 -7.07 3.09
C ARG A 58 6.91 -8.09 2.85
N VAL A 59 6.94 -8.73 1.71
CA VAL A 59 5.95 -9.73 1.34
C VAL A 59 6.69 -11.02 1.00
N GLY A 60 6.58 -12.01 1.87
CA GLY A 60 7.19 -13.31 1.70
C GLY A 60 8.67 -13.23 1.39
N SER A 61 9.08 -13.89 0.31
CA SER A 61 10.47 -13.92 -0.14
C SER A 61 10.77 -12.93 -1.27
N VAL A 62 9.82 -12.06 -1.61
CA VAL A 62 10.04 -11.08 -2.68
C VAL A 62 11.11 -10.09 -2.24
N GLN A 63 12.15 -9.95 -3.06
CA GLN A 63 13.26 -9.05 -2.76
C GLN A 63 13.04 -7.67 -3.33
N ASP A 64 13.70 -6.68 -2.72
CA ASP A 64 13.74 -5.30 -3.18
C ASP A 64 12.36 -4.63 -3.24
N VAL A 65 11.47 -5.03 -2.35
CA VAL A 65 10.18 -4.37 -2.22
C VAL A 65 10.35 -2.97 -1.65
N GLN A 66 9.48 -2.07 -2.07
CA GLN A 66 9.39 -0.73 -1.54
C GLN A 66 8.10 -0.59 -0.75
N THR A 67 8.16 0.16 0.34
CA THR A 67 7.01 0.41 1.20
C THR A 67 6.70 1.90 1.23
N LEU A 68 5.43 2.25 1.08
CA LEU A 68 4.95 3.61 1.32
C LEU A 68 3.89 3.56 2.40
N PHE A 69 4.01 4.48 3.34
CA PHE A 69 3.06 4.64 4.44
C PHE A 69 2.34 5.96 4.28
N ALA A 70 1.02 5.94 4.43
CA ALA A 70 0.25 7.16 4.62
C ALA A 70 0.11 7.36 6.13
N ILE A 71 0.52 8.49 6.63
CA ILE A 71 0.48 8.80 8.06
C ILE A 71 -0.37 10.04 8.31
N ASP A 72 -1.02 10.08 9.46
CA ASP A 72 -1.79 11.24 9.89
C ASP A 72 -0.91 12.24 10.66
N GLU A 73 -1.53 13.27 11.19
CA GLU A 73 -0.83 14.35 11.90
C GLU A 73 -0.08 13.87 13.14
N SER A 74 -0.51 12.76 13.74
CA SER A 74 0.15 12.19 14.91
C SER A 74 1.28 11.23 14.55
N GLY A 75 1.50 10.98 13.26
CA GLY A 75 2.48 10.00 12.79
C GLY A 75 1.96 8.58 12.74
N ARG A 76 0.66 8.38 13.02
CA ARG A 76 0.05 7.05 13.01
C ARG A 76 -0.19 6.60 11.57
N PRO A 77 0.17 5.36 11.21
CA PRO A 77 -0.09 4.86 9.87
C PRO A 77 -1.59 4.63 9.66
N VAL A 78 -2.10 5.16 8.57
CA VAL A 78 -3.49 5.01 8.14
C VAL A 78 -3.60 4.32 6.79
N GLY A 79 -2.48 4.02 6.18
CA GLY A 79 -2.42 3.25 4.94
C GLY A 79 -1.00 2.77 4.70
N VAL A 80 -0.87 1.68 3.96
CA VAL A 80 0.42 1.15 3.55
C VAL A 80 0.28 0.51 2.17
N ALA A 81 1.29 0.70 1.35
CA ALA A 81 1.41 0.03 0.06
C ALA A 81 2.79 -0.59 -0.06
N VAL A 82 2.85 -1.83 -0.52
CA VAL A 82 4.09 -2.53 -0.80
C VAL A 82 4.12 -2.85 -2.28
N PHE A 83 5.16 -2.43 -2.96
CA PHE A 83 5.28 -2.67 -4.39
C PHE A 83 6.72 -3.01 -4.76
N VAL A 84 6.89 -3.61 -5.92
CA VAL A 84 8.19 -4.05 -6.41
C VAL A 84 8.25 -3.84 -7.92
N ARG A 85 9.45 -3.56 -8.43
CA ARG A 85 9.70 -3.49 -9.86
C ARG A 85 9.97 -4.88 -10.39
N MET A 86 9.18 -5.28 -11.40
CA MET A 86 9.35 -6.58 -12.06
C MET A 86 9.59 -6.38 -13.55
N GLU A 87 10.46 -7.22 -14.11
CA GLU A 87 10.78 -7.22 -15.54
C GLU A 87 11.21 -5.84 -16.05
N GLN A 88 11.68 -5.00 -15.16
CA GLN A 88 12.13 -3.64 -15.42
C GLN A 88 11.06 -2.67 -15.93
N ALA A 89 9.98 -3.17 -16.53
CA ALA A 89 8.98 -2.33 -17.18
C ALA A 89 7.76 -2.03 -16.30
N ARG A 90 7.57 -2.74 -15.20
CA ARG A 90 6.36 -2.59 -14.42
C ARG A 90 6.61 -2.54 -12.92
N PHE A 91 5.77 -1.77 -12.22
CA PHE A 91 5.63 -1.85 -10.78
C PHE A 91 4.44 -2.76 -10.48
N VAL A 92 4.63 -3.71 -9.58
CA VAL A 92 3.56 -4.60 -9.12
C VAL A 92 3.26 -4.25 -7.67
N VAL A 93 2.03 -3.84 -7.40
CA VAL A 93 1.57 -3.57 -6.04
C VAL A 93 1.15 -4.89 -5.42
N LEU A 94 1.97 -5.38 -4.49
CA LEU A 94 1.80 -6.69 -3.86
C LEU A 94 0.77 -6.64 -2.75
N HIS A 95 0.70 -5.52 -2.04
CA HIS A 95 -0.17 -5.38 -0.89
C HIS A 95 -0.50 -3.90 -0.71
N VAL A 96 -1.76 -3.60 -0.50
CA VAL A 96 -2.20 -2.25 -0.15
C VAL A 96 -3.36 -2.38 0.83
N VAL A 97 -3.30 -1.61 1.90
CA VAL A 97 -4.36 -1.60 2.90
C VAL A 97 -4.48 -0.18 3.45
N VAL A 98 -5.72 0.23 3.73
CA VAL A 98 -6.01 1.52 4.35
C VAL A 98 -6.92 1.31 5.55
N ALA A 99 -6.77 2.15 6.56
CA ALA A 99 -7.60 2.09 7.74
C ALA A 99 -9.06 2.45 7.39
N PRO A 100 -10.05 1.83 8.05
CA PRO A 100 -11.44 2.21 7.86
C PRO A 100 -11.68 3.60 8.44
N ARG A 101 -11.92 4.56 7.57
CA ARG A 101 -12.19 5.96 7.94
C ARG A 101 -13.38 6.46 7.15
N ALA A 102 -14.37 6.95 7.87
CA ALA A 102 -15.60 7.44 7.27
C ALA A 102 -15.44 8.87 6.75
N GLY A 103 -16.38 9.27 5.91
CA GLY A 103 -16.48 10.64 5.43
C GLY A 103 -15.89 10.86 4.04
N HIS A 104 -15.87 12.12 3.66
CA HIS A 104 -15.31 12.61 2.40
C HIS A 104 -14.19 13.58 2.74
N GLY A 105 -13.18 13.64 1.93
CA GLY A 105 -12.05 14.50 2.14
C GLY A 105 -10.75 13.73 2.33
N ASN A 106 -9.68 14.44 2.64
CA ASN A 106 -8.32 13.93 2.59
C ASN A 106 -8.01 12.78 3.56
N GLY A 107 -8.78 12.69 4.65
CA GLY A 107 -8.58 11.64 5.65
C GLY A 107 -9.42 10.40 5.44
N SER A 108 -10.33 10.37 4.46
CA SER A 108 -11.18 9.20 4.22
C SER A 108 -10.36 8.02 3.68
N SER A 109 -10.88 6.80 3.84
CA SER A 109 -10.21 5.59 3.33
C SER A 109 -9.94 5.68 1.84
N ASN A 110 -10.91 6.15 1.06
CA ASN A 110 -10.73 6.29 -0.39
C ASN A 110 -9.67 7.34 -0.74
N ALA A 111 -9.65 8.45 -0.04
CA ALA A 111 -8.66 9.49 -0.28
C ALA A 111 -7.25 9.01 0.07
N VAL A 112 -7.09 8.26 1.15
CA VAL A 112 -5.80 7.68 1.54
C VAL A 112 -5.32 6.70 0.47
N LEU A 113 -6.20 5.82 -0.01
CA LEU A 113 -5.87 4.88 -1.07
C LEU A 113 -5.43 5.60 -2.34
N LEU A 114 -6.19 6.60 -2.77
CA LEU A 114 -5.86 7.39 -3.95
C LEU A 114 -4.52 8.10 -3.79
N ARG A 115 -4.22 8.60 -2.60
CA ARG A 115 -2.95 9.27 -2.32
C ARG A 115 -1.77 8.31 -2.44
N LEU A 116 -1.90 7.09 -1.90
CA LEU A 116 -0.88 6.06 -2.04
C LEU A 116 -0.67 5.69 -3.51
N MET A 117 -1.75 5.48 -4.24
CA MET A 117 -1.65 5.13 -5.65
C MET A 117 -1.05 6.27 -6.47
N HIS A 118 -1.37 7.52 -6.13
CA HIS A 118 -0.78 8.68 -6.78
C HIS A 118 0.74 8.71 -6.59
N GLU A 119 1.22 8.42 -5.40
CA GLU A 119 2.65 8.40 -5.11
C GLU A 119 3.37 7.25 -5.84
N ILE A 120 2.72 6.08 -5.97
CA ILE A 120 3.28 4.99 -6.76
C ILE A 120 3.38 5.37 -8.23
N ARG A 121 2.35 6.00 -8.78
CA ARG A 121 2.36 6.48 -10.17
C ARG A 121 3.45 7.52 -10.39
N ARG A 122 3.63 8.41 -9.43
CA ARG A 122 4.67 9.42 -9.48
C ARG A 122 6.05 8.77 -9.50
N ALA A 123 6.27 7.78 -8.65
CA ALA A 123 7.52 7.01 -8.64
C ALA A 123 7.76 6.30 -9.97
N ALA A 124 6.70 5.73 -10.56
CA ALA A 124 6.81 5.06 -11.84
C ALA A 124 7.20 6.02 -12.97
N ARG A 125 6.65 7.24 -12.97
CA ARG A 125 6.97 8.24 -14.01
C ARG A 125 8.43 8.66 -13.99
N VAL A 126 9.05 8.71 -12.81
CA VAL A 126 10.45 9.13 -12.68
C VAL A 126 11.42 7.96 -12.71
N THR A 127 10.93 6.74 -12.79
CA THR A 127 11.77 5.55 -12.88
C THR A 127 11.90 5.13 -14.33
N ARG A 128 13.13 5.21 -14.83
CA ARG A 128 13.42 4.93 -16.23
C ARG A 128 13.05 3.50 -16.60
N GLY A 129 12.27 3.34 -17.67
CA GLY A 129 11.89 2.05 -18.19
C GLY A 129 10.58 1.50 -17.65
N VAL A 130 10.02 2.08 -16.60
CA VAL A 130 8.73 1.64 -16.05
C VAL A 130 7.60 2.31 -16.83
N ASP A 131 6.74 1.49 -17.42
CA ASP A 131 5.61 1.96 -18.22
C ASP A 131 4.26 1.49 -17.70
N ARG A 132 4.23 0.61 -16.69
CA ARG A 132 2.98 0.02 -16.17
C ARG A 132 2.99 -0.09 -14.67
N ILE A 133 1.80 -0.03 -14.09
CA ILE A 133 1.54 -0.37 -12.69
C ILE A 133 0.47 -1.43 -12.69
N GLU A 134 0.73 -2.56 -12.05
CA GLU A 134 -0.22 -3.65 -11.91
C GLU A 134 -0.55 -3.87 -10.45
N LEU A 135 -1.80 -4.18 -10.17
CA LEU A 135 -2.27 -4.51 -8.83
C LEU A 135 -2.52 -6.01 -8.77
N VAL A 136 -1.96 -6.65 -7.74
CA VAL A 136 -2.27 -8.05 -7.48
C VAL A 136 -3.74 -8.20 -7.12
N TYR A 137 -4.33 -7.19 -6.48
CA TYR A 137 -5.76 -7.19 -6.12
C TYR A 137 -6.65 -6.79 -7.29
N LYS A 138 -6.63 -7.54 -8.33
CA LYS A 138 -7.47 -7.26 -9.50
C LYS A 138 -8.96 -7.40 -9.23
N GLN A 139 -9.31 -7.91 -8.07
CA GLN A 139 -10.68 -8.15 -7.68
C GLN A 139 -11.42 -6.90 -7.22
N THR A 140 -10.73 -5.80 -6.99
CA THR A 140 -11.43 -4.54 -6.73
C THR A 140 -12.01 -4.05 -8.04
N HIS A 141 -13.32 -3.98 -8.12
CA HIS A 141 -14.03 -3.73 -9.37
C HIS A 141 -13.58 -2.47 -10.10
N ALA A 142 -13.38 -1.39 -9.38
CA ALA A 142 -12.99 -0.11 -9.98
C ALA A 142 -11.62 -0.19 -10.65
N LEU A 143 -10.65 -0.84 -10.00
CA LEU A 143 -9.30 -0.96 -10.53
C LEU A 143 -9.24 -1.92 -11.71
N LYS A 144 -10.03 -2.98 -11.66
CA LYS A 144 -10.15 -3.93 -12.76
C LYS A 144 -10.72 -3.25 -14.02
N ALA A 145 -11.74 -2.42 -13.86
CA ALA A 145 -12.32 -1.67 -14.97
C ALA A 145 -11.28 -0.70 -15.59
N GLN A 146 -10.47 -0.06 -14.78
CA GLN A 146 -9.40 0.81 -15.29
C GLN A 146 -8.33 0.03 -16.02
N ALA A 147 -7.94 -1.13 -15.52
CA ALA A 147 -6.94 -1.96 -16.15
C ALA A 147 -7.41 -2.46 -17.52
N SER A 148 -8.68 -2.81 -17.66
CA SER A 148 -9.22 -3.28 -18.93
C SER A 148 -9.36 -2.19 -19.99
N ARG A 149 -9.26 -0.93 -19.61
CA ARG A 149 -9.31 0.20 -20.54
C ARG A 149 -7.93 0.69 -20.99
N ALA A 150 -6.90 0.20 -20.35
CA ALA A 150 -5.53 0.63 -20.63
C ALA A 150 -4.95 -0.02 -21.89
#